data_b0c47a3dcb5d68bf4163ec4bbe49244b
#
_entry.id   b0c47a3dcb5d68bf4163ec4bbe49244b
#
_cell.length_a   1.000
_cell.length_b   1.000
_cell.length_c   1.000
_cell.angle_alpha   90.00
_cell.angle_beta   90.00
_cell.angle_gamma   90.00
#
_symmetry.space_group_name_H-M   'P 1'
#
loop_
_entity.id
_entity.type
_entity.pdbx_description
1 polymer ?
#
loop_
_entity_poly.entity_id
_entity_poly.type
_entity_poly.pdbx_seq_one_letter_code
_entity_poly.pdbx_strand_id
1 'polypeptide(L)'
;MKTSIFPKILMLPVVASLAACIPSPEDLETEPVKVQTPKGVVTCQLYRHDRVTWDRAIDYPATKMSVPEADAYCRQEGQRRLK
;
A
#
# COMPACT_ATOMS: atom_id res chain seq x y z
N MET A 1 6.29 -37.65 -29.62
CA MET A 1 7.31 -37.33 -28.61
C MET A 1 7.55 -35.84 -28.50
N LYS A 2 7.85 -35.21 -29.59
CA LYS A 2 8.13 -33.77 -29.57
C LYS A 2 6.94 -32.94 -29.17
N THR A 3 5.75 -33.41 -29.54
CA THR A 3 4.53 -32.66 -29.29
C THR A 3 4.18 -32.52 -27.79
N SER A 4 4.67 -33.45 -26.97
CA SER A 4 4.33 -33.41 -25.53
C SER A 4 5.00 -32.28 -24.81
N ILE A 5 6.03 -31.69 -25.39
CA ILE A 5 6.77 -30.59 -24.74
C ILE A 5 6.04 -29.26 -24.92
N PHE A 6 5.41 -29.06 -26.04
CA PHE A 6 4.78 -27.79 -26.37
C PHE A 6 3.66 -27.40 -25.41
N PRO A 7 2.75 -28.26 -24.99
CA PRO A 7 1.69 -27.88 -24.09
C PRO A 7 2.21 -27.34 -22.76
N LYS A 8 3.30 -27.89 -22.27
CA LYS A 8 3.87 -27.45 -20.99
C LYS A 8 4.39 -26.03 -21.08
N ILE A 9 5.02 -25.70 -22.19
CA ILE A 9 5.58 -24.36 -22.39
C ILE A 9 4.46 -23.32 -22.45
N LEU A 10 3.36 -23.65 -23.11
CA LEU A 10 2.26 -22.72 -23.28
C LEU A 10 1.54 -22.41 -21.98
N MET A 11 1.56 -23.33 -21.03
CA MET A 11 0.87 -23.11 -19.76
C MET A 11 1.59 -22.09 -18.87
N LEU A 12 2.90 -21.98 -18.96
CA LEU A 12 3.67 -21.06 -18.12
C LEU A 12 3.28 -19.59 -18.34
N PRO A 13 3.14 -19.09 -19.56
CA PRO A 13 2.71 -17.72 -19.79
C PRO A 13 1.33 -17.42 -19.20
N VAL A 14 0.43 -18.40 -19.25
CA VAL A 14 -0.92 -18.19 -18.70
C VAL A 14 -0.89 -17.97 -17.20
N VAL A 15 -0.08 -18.76 -16.48
CA VAL A 15 0.05 -18.60 -15.03
C VAL A 15 0.64 -17.24 -14.68
N ALA A 16 1.65 -16.80 -15.41
CA ALA A 16 2.26 -15.50 -15.16
C ALA A 16 1.26 -14.37 -15.39
N SER A 17 0.40 -14.48 -16.39
CA SER A 17 -0.62 -13.47 -16.68
C SER A 17 -1.63 -13.34 -15.54
N LEU A 18 -2.03 -14.46 -14.94
CA LEU A 18 -2.97 -14.42 -13.82
C LEU A 18 -2.36 -13.73 -12.61
N ALA A 19 -1.09 -13.97 -12.33
CA ALA A 19 -0.41 -13.32 -11.21
C ALA A 19 -0.34 -11.81 -11.41
N ALA A 20 -0.20 -11.35 -12.66
CA ALA A 20 -0.10 -9.93 -12.96
C ALA A 20 -1.43 -9.18 -12.79
N CYS A 21 -2.56 -9.88 -12.69
CA CYS A 21 -3.85 -9.25 -12.51
C CYS A 21 -4.12 -8.76 -11.09
N ILE A 22 -3.30 -9.14 -10.12
CA ILE A 22 -3.47 -8.76 -8.73
C ILE A 22 -2.63 -7.51 -8.46
N PRO A 23 -3.27 -6.36 -8.13
CA PRO A 23 -2.49 -5.14 -7.84
C PRO A 23 -1.74 -5.28 -6.52
N SER A 24 -0.52 -4.78 -6.49
CA SER A 24 0.26 -4.71 -5.26
C SER A 24 -0.03 -3.39 -4.54
N PRO A 25 0.28 -3.30 -3.22
CA PRO A 25 0.10 -2.03 -2.51
C PRO A 25 0.83 -0.86 -3.16
N GLU A 26 1.98 -1.07 -3.76
CA GLU A 26 2.74 0.00 -4.41
C GLU A 26 1.95 0.64 -5.55
N ASP A 27 1.11 -0.12 -6.23
CA ASP A 27 0.33 0.40 -7.35
C ASP A 27 -0.75 1.38 -6.89
N LEU A 28 -1.12 1.34 -5.63
CA LEU A 28 -2.18 2.17 -5.07
C LEU A 28 -1.67 3.30 -4.19
N GLU A 29 -0.36 3.42 -4.01
CA GLU A 29 0.22 4.47 -3.19
C GLU A 29 0.02 5.85 -3.83
N THR A 30 -0.30 6.82 -2.96
CA THR A 30 -0.36 8.23 -3.39
C THR A 30 0.93 8.93 -2.97
N GLU A 31 1.08 10.20 -3.32
CA GLU A 31 2.17 11.01 -2.81
C GLU A 31 2.09 11.06 -1.28
N PRO A 32 3.21 10.87 -0.56
CA PRO A 32 3.20 11.02 0.89
C PRO A 32 2.77 12.43 1.31
N VAL A 33 2.03 12.50 2.39
CA VAL A 33 1.52 13.78 2.90
C VAL A 33 1.99 13.98 4.34
N LYS A 34 2.18 15.24 4.72
CA LYS A 34 2.59 15.61 6.08
C LYS A 34 1.37 16.05 6.86
N VAL A 35 1.19 15.47 8.04
CA VAL A 35 0.05 15.75 8.91
C VAL A 35 0.56 16.39 10.19
N GLN A 36 0.01 17.54 10.56
CA GLN A 36 0.34 18.22 11.81
C GLN A 36 -0.43 17.57 12.95
N THR A 37 0.29 17.15 13.99
CA THR A 37 -0.33 16.57 15.17
C THR A 37 0.17 17.32 16.41
N PRO A 38 -0.51 17.17 17.57
CA PRO A 38 -0.04 17.81 18.81
C PRO A 38 1.35 17.37 19.23
N LYS A 39 1.82 16.22 18.75
CA LYS A 39 3.13 15.67 19.10
C LYS A 39 4.17 15.86 18.01
N GLY A 40 3.83 16.54 16.92
CA GLY A 40 4.77 16.82 15.84
C GLY A 40 4.21 16.41 14.48
N VAL A 41 5.04 16.50 13.45
CA VAL A 41 4.64 16.22 12.08
C VAL A 41 4.79 14.72 11.81
N VAL A 42 3.75 14.12 11.25
CA VAL A 42 3.75 12.72 10.83
C VAL A 42 3.64 12.70 9.31
N THR A 43 4.56 12.02 8.63
CA THR A 43 4.49 11.82 7.19
C THR A 43 3.76 10.52 6.92
N CYS A 44 2.68 10.60 6.13
CA CYS A 44 1.77 9.48 5.93
C CYS A 44 1.82 9.00 4.50
N GLN A 45 1.86 7.69 4.31
CA GLN A 45 1.63 7.04 3.04
C GLN A 45 0.16 6.67 2.99
N LEU A 46 -0.61 7.32 2.12
CA LEU A 46 -2.01 7.04 1.92
C LEU A 46 -2.19 6.22 0.64
N TYR A 47 -3.35 5.62 0.49
CA TYR A 47 -3.63 4.70 -0.62
C TYR A 47 -4.94 5.05 -1.30
N ARG A 48 -5.02 4.75 -2.59
CA ARG A 48 -6.21 5.00 -3.41
C ARG A 48 -7.31 3.98 -3.12
N HIS A 49 -8.48 4.23 -3.68
CA HIS A 49 -9.61 3.29 -3.63
C HIS A 49 -10.04 2.94 -2.21
N ASP A 50 -10.02 3.95 -1.32
CA ASP A 50 -10.52 3.83 0.04
C ASP A 50 -9.80 2.77 0.87
N ARG A 51 -8.52 2.55 0.60
CA ARG A 51 -7.70 1.59 1.33
C ARG A 51 -7.16 2.21 2.62
N VAL A 52 -8.04 2.77 3.44
CA VAL A 52 -7.63 3.47 4.66
C VAL A 52 -6.90 2.55 5.63
N THR A 53 -7.25 1.26 5.65
CA THR A 53 -6.59 0.31 6.54
C THR A 53 -5.11 0.09 6.19
N TRP A 54 -4.70 0.48 4.98
CA TRP A 54 -3.30 0.40 4.56
C TRP A 54 -2.52 1.67 4.89
N ASP A 55 -3.21 2.76 5.22
CA ASP A 55 -2.56 4.04 5.52
C ASP A 55 -1.63 3.87 6.72
N ARG A 56 -0.41 4.40 6.59
CA ARG A 56 0.60 4.21 7.63
C ARG A 56 1.55 5.40 7.68
N ALA A 57 2.20 5.55 8.82
CA ALA A 57 3.24 6.55 8.99
C ALA A 57 4.56 6.01 8.43
N ILE A 58 5.24 6.82 7.63
CA ILE A 58 6.57 6.48 7.12
C ILE A 58 7.66 7.34 7.77
N ASP A 59 7.27 8.42 8.45
CA ASP A 59 8.18 9.24 9.23
C ASP A 59 7.39 9.91 10.33
N TYR A 60 7.93 9.94 11.56
CA TYR A 60 7.24 10.49 12.71
C TYR A 60 8.25 10.70 13.85
N PRO A 61 7.93 11.55 14.84
CA PRO A 61 8.84 11.77 15.99
C PRO A 61 8.80 10.58 16.95
N ALA A 62 9.69 9.62 16.74
CA ALA A 62 9.68 8.35 17.47
C ALA A 62 9.88 8.50 18.97
N THR A 63 10.43 9.63 19.44
CA THR A 63 10.58 9.89 20.87
C THR A 63 9.31 10.38 21.52
N LYS A 64 8.30 10.78 20.74
CA LYS A 64 7.07 11.38 21.23
C LYS A 64 5.84 10.54 21.00
N MET A 65 5.90 9.59 20.06
CA MET A 65 4.76 8.73 19.77
C MET A 65 5.23 7.36 19.32
N SER A 66 4.37 6.36 19.49
CA SER A 66 4.63 5.00 19.07
C SER A 66 4.21 4.79 17.61
N VAL A 67 4.61 3.63 17.02
CA VAL A 67 4.19 3.27 15.67
C VAL A 67 2.66 3.19 15.57
N PRO A 68 1.94 2.49 16.48
CA PRO A 68 0.49 2.45 16.38
C PRO A 68 -0.17 3.82 16.47
N GLU A 69 0.38 4.72 17.28
CA GLU A 69 -0.16 6.07 17.41
C GLU A 69 0.04 6.86 16.12
N ALA A 70 1.24 6.80 15.55
CA ALA A 70 1.52 7.50 14.30
C ALA A 70 0.64 6.95 13.16
N ASP A 71 0.48 5.64 13.07
CA ASP A 71 -0.37 5.02 12.07
C ASP A 71 -1.83 5.43 12.24
N ALA A 72 -2.29 5.61 13.49
CA ALA A 72 -3.65 6.06 13.75
C ALA A 72 -3.90 7.46 13.21
N TYR A 73 -2.94 8.37 13.36
CA TYR A 73 -3.06 9.71 12.78
C TYR A 73 -3.17 9.63 11.26
N CYS A 74 -2.42 8.73 10.64
CA CYS A 74 -2.47 8.57 9.18
C CYS A 74 -3.81 8.01 8.72
N ARG A 75 -4.37 7.05 9.44
CA ARG A 75 -5.68 6.52 9.11
C ARG A 75 -6.78 7.55 9.30
N GLN A 76 -6.67 8.41 10.30
CA GLN A 76 -7.60 9.52 10.48
C GLN A 76 -7.57 10.48 9.30
N GLU A 77 -6.37 10.79 8.82
CA GLU A 77 -6.22 11.67 7.66
C GLU A 77 -6.82 11.02 6.41
N GLY A 78 -6.57 9.73 6.19
CA GLY A 78 -7.16 9.02 5.07
C GLY A 78 -8.69 9.02 5.14
N GLN A 79 -9.24 8.81 6.32
CA GLN A 79 -10.68 8.83 6.52
C GLN A 79 -11.27 10.21 6.23
N ARG A 80 -10.57 11.26 6.66
CA ARG A 80 -11.00 12.64 6.42
C ARG A 80 -11.08 12.93 4.92
N ARG A 81 -10.17 12.37 4.15
CA ARG A 81 -10.09 12.64 2.71
C ARG A 81 -11.13 11.89 1.89
N LEU A 82 -11.82 10.91 2.49
CA LEU A 82 -12.88 10.19 1.80
C LEU A 82 -14.16 10.99 1.64
N LYS A 83 -14.32 12.10 2.33
CA LYS A 83 -15.56 12.91 2.30
C LYS A 83 -15.60 13.91 1.15
#